data_4685024595f13fede3178d6287ef2116
#
_entry.id   4685024595f13fede3178d6287ef2116
#
_cell.length_a   1.000
_cell.length_b   1.000
_cell.length_c   1.000
_cell.angle_alpha   90.00
_cell.angle_beta   90.00
_cell.angle_gamma   90.00
#
_symmetry.space_group_name_H-M   'P 1'
#
loop_
_entity.id
_entity.type
_entity.pdbx_description
1 polymer ?
#
loop_
_entity_poly.entity_id
_entity_poly.type
_entity_poly.pdbx_seq_one_letter_code
_entity_poly.pdbx_strand_id
1 'polypeptide(L)'
;MNFNVAHFYESFIYGIRYLPNTCKLVFIPLVIGLIVGAVIALMRVYQIVFFDKLFAILITVYQGVPIVVALMIYNLLFMLTFNDVASFLRLKKTIAEVDNIWVGMFALTLLAICSMSEAVRGSLLSIDKGQDEAGYAVGLTKIQIIRRIIIPQLIPVAIPALINNVVGLIKASSVVMAIGIIEIVAGATIPSSRTYSFYEGYVAAAVIYWMFTIAIEIVAGVLRRYTCKFRRKIYD
;
A
#
# COMPACT_ATOMS: atom_id res chain seq x y z
N MET A 1 -34.37 11.07 -11.13
CA MET A 1 -33.08 11.74 -11.31
C MET A 1 -32.48 11.13 -12.57
N ASN A 2 -32.39 11.86 -13.67
CA ASN A 2 -31.86 11.31 -14.92
C ASN A 2 -30.33 11.50 -14.91
N PHE A 3 -29.58 10.43 -15.19
CA PHE A 3 -28.12 10.46 -15.32
C PHE A 3 -27.72 11.42 -16.46
N ASN A 4 -26.84 12.39 -16.15
CA ASN A 4 -26.38 13.36 -17.14
C ASN A 4 -24.98 12.97 -17.64
N VAL A 5 -24.94 12.51 -18.91
CA VAL A 5 -23.71 12.05 -19.56
C VAL A 5 -22.66 13.17 -19.69
N ALA A 6 -23.08 14.43 -19.87
CA ALA A 6 -22.14 15.55 -19.97
C ALA A 6 -21.43 15.81 -18.63
N HIS A 7 -22.16 15.80 -17.53
CA HIS A 7 -21.59 15.94 -16.18
C HIS A 7 -20.68 14.75 -15.83
N PHE A 8 -21.07 13.52 -16.21
CA PHE A 8 -20.19 12.35 -16.06
C PHE A 8 -18.87 12.53 -16.81
N TYR A 9 -18.93 12.95 -18.08
CA TYR A 9 -17.73 13.13 -18.89
C TYR A 9 -16.81 14.21 -18.33
N GLU A 10 -17.36 15.34 -17.89
CA GLU A 10 -16.59 16.39 -17.22
C GLU A 10 -15.90 15.86 -15.95
N SER A 11 -16.66 15.20 -15.08
CA SER A 11 -16.13 14.59 -13.85
C SER A 11 -15.05 13.53 -14.13
N PHE A 12 -15.22 12.74 -15.19
CA PHE A 12 -14.25 11.75 -15.63
C PHE A 12 -12.91 12.39 -16.05
N ILE A 13 -12.95 13.43 -16.86
CA ILE A 13 -11.75 14.17 -17.28
C ILE A 13 -11.04 14.80 -16.08
N TYR A 14 -11.81 15.40 -15.15
CA TYR A 14 -11.25 15.97 -13.94
C TYR A 14 -10.62 14.89 -13.05
N GLY A 15 -11.27 13.76 -12.86
CA GLY A 15 -10.74 12.64 -12.08
C GLY A 15 -9.41 12.10 -12.64
N ILE A 16 -9.33 11.89 -13.97
CA ILE A 16 -8.10 11.43 -14.64
C ILE A 16 -6.94 12.41 -14.46
N ARG A 17 -7.21 13.72 -14.44
CA ARG A 17 -6.16 14.74 -14.22
C ARG A 17 -5.42 14.53 -12.91
N TYR A 18 -6.09 13.97 -11.88
CA TYR A 18 -5.50 13.70 -10.57
C TYR A 18 -4.98 12.27 -10.39
N LEU A 19 -5.05 11.43 -11.44
CA LEU A 19 -4.44 10.10 -11.44
C LEU A 19 -2.95 10.12 -11.01
N PRO A 20 -2.10 11.08 -11.42
CA PRO A 20 -0.71 11.14 -10.94
C PRO A 20 -0.57 11.26 -9.42
N ASN A 21 -1.48 11.98 -8.75
CA ASN A 21 -1.48 12.07 -7.28
C ASN A 21 -1.83 10.72 -6.65
N THR A 22 -2.84 10.03 -7.17
CA THR A 22 -3.19 8.67 -6.76
C THR A 22 -2.01 7.70 -6.97
N CYS A 23 -1.30 7.81 -8.10
CA CYS A 23 -0.10 7.01 -8.35
C CYS A 23 0.99 7.25 -7.29
N LYS A 24 1.26 8.49 -6.89
CA LYS A 24 2.22 8.81 -5.82
C LYS A 24 1.78 8.20 -4.48
N LEU A 25 0.49 8.35 -4.14
CA LEU A 25 -0.13 7.82 -2.92
C LEU A 25 -0.15 6.29 -2.85
N VAL A 26 -0.04 5.61 -3.98
CA VAL A 26 -0.02 4.15 -4.06
C VAL A 26 1.41 3.61 -4.17
N PHE A 27 2.17 4.05 -5.17
CA PHE A 27 3.46 3.41 -5.48
C PHE A 27 4.57 3.74 -4.50
N ILE A 28 4.63 4.94 -3.93
CA ILE A 28 5.62 5.28 -2.92
C ILE A 28 5.39 4.47 -1.63
N PRO A 29 4.17 4.46 -1.04
CA PRO A 29 3.85 3.59 0.08
C PRO A 29 4.06 2.10 -0.21
N LEU A 30 3.74 1.64 -1.41
CA LEU A 30 3.93 0.26 -1.82
C LEU A 30 5.40 -0.18 -1.74
N VAL A 31 6.30 0.61 -2.33
CA VAL A 31 7.74 0.27 -2.35
C VAL A 31 8.31 0.25 -0.94
N ILE A 32 8.04 1.29 -0.16
CA ILE A 32 8.49 1.37 1.24
C ILE A 32 7.88 0.24 2.07
N GLY A 33 6.57 0.02 1.92
CA GLY A 33 5.82 -1.02 2.61
C GLY A 33 6.33 -2.42 2.31
N LEU A 34 6.66 -2.70 1.05
CA LEU A 34 7.21 -4.00 0.65
C LEU A 34 8.60 -4.24 1.27
N ILE A 35 9.49 -3.25 1.21
CA ILE A 35 10.86 -3.38 1.73
C ILE A 35 10.83 -3.54 3.26
N VAL A 36 10.19 -2.60 3.95
CA VAL A 36 10.15 -2.59 5.41
C VAL A 36 9.30 -3.75 5.94
N GLY A 37 8.15 -4.01 5.31
CA GLY A 37 7.27 -5.12 5.67
C GLY A 37 7.92 -6.48 5.50
N ALA A 38 8.70 -6.70 4.43
CA ALA A 38 9.45 -7.95 4.25
C ALA A 38 10.51 -8.15 5.35
N VAL A 39 11.23 -7.10 5.74
CA VAL A 39 12.21 -7.17 6.85
C VAL A 39 11.50 -7.51 8.16
N ILE A 40 10.38 -6.85 8.47
CA ILE A 40 9.58 -7.15 9.67
C ILE A 40 9.05 -8.60 9.64
N ALA A 41 8.57 -9.07 8.49
CA ALA A 41 8.11 -10.45 8.33
C ALA A 41 9.21 -11.46 8.64
N LEU A 42 10.43 -11.24 8.12
CA LEU A 42 11.60 -12.08 8.41
C LEU A 42 11.95 -12.06 9.90
N MET A 43 11.98 -10.88 10.53
CA MET A 43 12.26 -10.76 11.97
C MET A 43 11.25 -11.56 12.80
N ARG A 44 9.97 -11.55 12.43
CA ARG A 44 8.90 -12.27 13.13
C ARG A 44 8.92 -13.78 12.90
N VAL A 45 9.20 -14.21 11.66
CA VAL A 45 9.26 -15.66 11.35
C VAL A 45 10.50 -16.31 11.99
N TYR A 46 11.63 -15.64 11.96
CA TYR A 46 12.87 -16.13 12.58
C TYR A 46 13.01 -15.77 14.07
N GLN A 47 11.95 -15.26 14.68
CA GLN A 47 11.84 -15.00 16.12
C GLN A 47 13.02 -14.21 16.69
N ILE A 48 13.42 -13.12 16.01
CA ILE A 48 14.46 -12.25 16.51
C ILE A 48 14.00 -11.65 17.83
N VAL A 49 14.75 -11.96 18.91
CA VAL A 49 14.45 -11.62 20.30
C VAL A 49 13.99 -10.16 20.42
N PHE A 50 12.89 -9.94 21.14
CA PHE A 50 12.23 -8.65 21.36
C PHE A 50 11.45 -8.13 20.15
N PHE A 51 12.02 -8.10 18.93
CA PHE A 51 11.40 -7.50 17.73
C PHE A 51 10.19 -8.29 17.20
N ASP A 52 10.17 -9.61 17.34
CA ASP A 52 9.07 -10.45 16.91
C ASP A 52 7.75 -10.09 17.61
N LYS A 53 7.79 -10.02 18.94
CA LYS A 53 6.63 -9.68 19.78
C LYS A 53 6.24 -8.21 19.64
N LEU A 54 7.23 -7.31 19.62
CA LEU A 54 7.00 -5.88 19.45
C LEU A 54 6.24 -5.61 18.15
N PHE A 55 6.74 -6.09 17.01
CA PHE A 55 6.07 -5.87 15.73
C PHE A 55 4.76 -6.62 15.61
N ALA A 56 4.60 -7.78 16.25
CA ALA A 56 3.32 -8.47 16.30
C ALA A 56 2.24 -7.60 16.96
N ILE A 57 2.55 -7.02 18.12
CA ILE A 57 1.64 -6.13 18.86
C ILE A 57 1.35 -4.87 18.05
N LEU A 58 2.38 -4.18 17.53
CA LEU A 58 2.23 -2.95 16.78
C LEU A 58 1.34 -3.13 15.53
N ILE A 59 1.57 -4.20 14.77
CA ILE A 59 0.77 -4.49 13.57
C ILE A 59 -0.67 -4.81 13.96
N THR A 60 -0.89 -5.62 15.00
CA THR A 60 -2.24 -5.99 15.46
C THR A 60 -3.01 -4.75 15.90
N VAL A 61 -2.39 -3.87 16.69
CA VAL A 61 -3.02 -2.62 17.15
C VAL A 61 -3.32 -1.71 15.96
N TYR A 62 -2.36 -1.54 15.03
CA TYR A 62 -2.55 -0.70 13.86
C TYR A 62 -3.69 -1.19 12.96
N GLN A 63 -3.75 -2.50 12.68
CA GLN A 63 -4.79 -3.09 11.84
C GLN A 63 -6.18 -3.08 12.50
N GLY A 64 -6.26 -2.94 13.81
CA GLY A 64 -7.51 -2.77 14.54
C GLY A 64 -8.15 -1.39 14.39
N VAL A 65 -7.40 -0.40 13.88
CA VAL A 65 -7.90 0.97 13.70
C VAL A 65 -8.33 1.19 12.25
N PRO A 66 -9.56 1.68 11.97
CA PRO A 66 -9.96 2.03 10.61
C PRO A 66 -9.03 3.09 10.03
N ILE A 67 -8.59 2.89 8.77
CA ILE A 67 -7.63 3.80 8.11
C ILE A 67 -8.09 5.26 8.09
N VAL A 68 -9.41 5.51 7.96
CA VAL A 68 -9.98 6.87 8.02
C VAL A 68 -9.67 7.54 9.36
N VAL A 69 -9.85 6.80 10.45
CA VAL A 69 -9.61 7.31 11.82
C VAL A 69 -8.12 7.58 12.02
N ALA A 70 -7.26 6.65 11.63
CA ALA A 70 -5.82 6.82 11.70
C ALA A 70 -5.37 8.06 10.90
N LEU A 71 -5.88 8.22 9.67
CA LEU A 71 -5.57 9.36 8.80
C LEU A 71 -5.98 10.69 9.44
N MET A 72 -7.18 10.75 10.04
CA MET A 72 -7.66 11.95 10.75
C MET A 72 -6.77 12.30 11.94
N ILE A 73 -6.37 11.28 12.73
CA ILE A 73 -5.46 11.48 13.87
C ILE A 73 -4.10 12.02 13.37
N TYR A 74 -3.52 11.43 12.33
CA TYR A 74 -2.24 11.91 11.79
C TYR A 74 -2.33 13.33 11.25
N ASN A 75 -3.43 13.66 10.56
CA ASN A 75 -3.66 15.02 10.08
C ASN A 75 -3.79 16.03 11.22
N LEU A 76 -4.53 15.70 12.28
CA LEU A 76 -4.67 16.56 13.45
C LEU A 76 -3.33 16.73 14.18
N LEU A 77 -2.58 15.63 14.39
CA LEU A 77 -1.25 15.70 14.99
C LEU A 77 -0.31 16.56 14.15
N PHE A 78 -0.31 16.39 12.83
CA PHE A 78 0.46 17.20 11.92
C PHE A 78 0.12 18.69 12.07
N MET A 79 -1.18 19.04 12.07
CA MET A 79 -1.64 20.43 12.22
C MET A 79 -1.23 21.03 13.58
N LEU A 80 -1.28 20.26 14.65
CA LEU A 80 -0.96 20.74 15.99
C LEU A 80 0.54 20.90 16.25
N THR A 81 1.37 20.00 15.69
CA THR A 81 2.79 19.91 16.07
C THR A 81 3.74 20.47 15.01
N PHE A 82 3.29 20.67 13.77
CA PHE A 82 4.19 21.04 12.66
C PHE A 82 4.99 22.31 12.93
N ASN A 83 4.35 23.39 13.39
CA ASN A 83 5.03 24.68 13.60
C ASN A 83 6.08 24.59 14.72
N ASP A 84 5.81 23.81 15.77
CA ASP A 84 6.76 23.59 16.88
C ASP A 84 7.96 22.78 16.39
N VAL A 85 7.71 21.71 15.65
CA VAL A 85 8.77 20.87 15.05
C VAL A 85 9.58 21.67 14.01
N ALA A 86 8.92 22.44 13.16
CA ALA A 86 9.59 23.30 12.16
C ALA A 86 10.49 24.34 12.83
N SER A 87 10.01 24.96 13.89
CA SER A 87 10.76 25.90 14.73
C SER A 87 11.99 25.23 15.35
N PHE A 88 11.82 24.06 15.97
CA PHE A 88 12.91 23.27 16.56
C PHE A 88 13.98 22.90 15.53
N LEU A 89 13.56 22.48 14.33
CA LEU A 89 14.44 22.12 13.22
C LEU A 89 14.94 23.33 12.41
N ARG A 90 14.58 24.55 12.81
CA ARG A 90 14.90 25.82 12.11
C ARG A 90 14.47 25.82 10.65
N LEU A 91 13.37 25.17 10.32
CA LEU A 91 12.78 25.21 8.98
C LEU A 91 12.06 26.54 8.77
N LYS A 92 12.28 27.18 7.63
CA LYS A 92 11.62 28.43 7.25
C LYS A 92 10.24 28.24 6.61
N LYS A 93 9.58 27.08 6.89
CA LYS A 93 8.28 26.73 6.30
C LYS A 93 7.21 26.77 7.37
N THR A 94 6.06 27.30 7.00
CA THR A 94 4.83 27.23 7.79
C THR A 94 3.97 26.03 7.34
N ILE A 95 3.03 25.61 8.16
CA ILE A 95 2.11 24.52 7.84
C ILE A 95 1.32 24.77 6.54
N ALA A 96 1.00 26.04 6.24
CA ALA A 96 0.27 26.42 5.03
C ALA A 96 1.07 26.18 3.72
N GLU A 97 2.39 26.05 3.81
CA GLU A 97 3.27 25.81 2.68
C GLU A 97 3.58 24.32 2.45
N VAL A 98 3.06 23.45 3.31
CA VAL A 98 3.29 22.00 3.21
C VAL A 98 2.05 21.32 2.68
N ASP A 99 2.22 20.58 1.59
CA ASP A 99 1.13 19.81 1.01
C ASP A 99 0.72 18.64 1.93
N ASN A 100 -0.56 18.55 2.24
CA ASN A 100 -1.14 17.46 3.02
C ASN A 100 -0.90 16.06 2.41
N ILE A 101 -0.48 15.99 1.15
CA ILE A 101 -0.16 14.72 0.48
C ILE A 101 0.87 13.90 1.27
N TRP A 102 1.77 14.56 2.01
CA TRP A 102 2.77 13.89 2.85
C TRP A 102 2.15 13.14 4.02
N VAL A 103 1.09 13.70 4.62
CA VAL A 103 0.33 13.03 5.68
C VAL A 103 -0.39 11.80 5.12
N GLY A 104 -1.02 11.96 3.94
CA GLY A 104 -1.66 10.84 3.24
C GLY A 104 -0.66 9.73 2.89
N MET A 105 0.50 10.09 2.33
CA MET A 105 1.57 9.13 2.04
C MET A 105 2.09 8.43 3.29
N PHE A 106 2.27 9.15 4.39
CA PHE A 106 2.69 8.55 5.67
C PHE A 106 1.68 7.52 6.17
N ALA A 107 0.39 7.87 6.22
CA ALA A 107 -0.67 6.97 6.66
C ALA A 107 -0.75 5.71 5.78
N LEU A 108 -0.73 5.88 4.46
CA LEU A 108 -0.76 4.76 3.51
C LEU A 108 0.53 3.93 3.56
N THR A 109 1.68 4.53 3.90
CA THR A 109 2.94 3.78 4.09
C THR A 109 2.86 2.87 5.30
N LEU A 110 2.33 3.35 6.43
CA LEU A 110 2.13 2.50 7.60
C LEU A 110 1.16 1.35 7.31
N LEU A 111 0.05 1.64 6.60
CA LEU A 111 -0.89 0.61 6.14
C LEU A 111 -0.18 -0.43 5.25
N ALA A 112 0.63 0.02 4.30
CA ALA A 112 1.37 -0.84 3.40
C ALA A 112 2.40 -1.70 4.16
N ILE A 113 3.15 -1.13 5.12
CA ILE A 113 4.11 -1.87 5.95
C ILE A 113 3.41 -3.01 6.69
N CYS A 114 2.29 -2.72 7.35
CA CYS A 114 1.54 -3.72 8.11
C CYS A 114 1.00 -4.83 7.20
N SER A 115 0.32 -4.47 6.11
CA SER A 115 -0.31 -5.44 5.22
C SER A 115 0.72 -6.27 4.43
N MET A 116 1.82 -5.66 3.96
CA MET A 116 2.90 -6.37 3.27
C MET A 116 3.67 -7.28 4.23
N SER A 117 3.90 -6.85 5.48
CA SER A 117 4.52 -7.71 6.50
C SER A 117 3.69 -8.98 6.74
N GLU A 118 2.38 -8.88 6.89
CA GLU A 118 1.52 -10.04 7.08
C GLU A 118 1.47 -10.94 5.82
N ALA A 119 1.40 -10.36 4.62
CA ALA A 119 1.42 -11.12 3.38
C ALA A 119 2.72 -11.93 3.21
N VAL A 120 3.86 -11.29 3.44
CA VAL A 120 5.17 -11.96 3.35
C VAL A 120 5.32 -12.99 4.47
N ARG A 121 4.90 -12.67 5.72
CA ARG A 121 4.93 -13.61 6.85
C ARG A 121 4.08 -14.84 6.58
N GLY A 122 2.84 -14.67 6.13
CA GLY A 122 1.95 -15.78 5.79
C GLY A 122 2.53 -16.66 4.68
N SER A 123 3.17 -16.04 3.69
CA SER A 123 3.84 -16.76 2.60
C SER A 123 5.09 -17.51 3.07
N LEU A 124 5.89 -16.93 3.99
CA LEU A 124 7.05 -17.60 4.59
C LEU A 124 6.63 -18.83 5.40
N LEU A 125 5.55 -18.72 6.16
CA LEU A 125 5.03 -19.83 6.97
C LEU A 125 4.47 -21.00 6.15
N SER A 126 4.19 -20.80 4.86
CA SER A 126 3.76 -21.86 3.95
C SER A 126 4.91 -22.66 3.34
N ILE A 127 6.15 -22.25 3.54
CA ILE A 127 7.33 -22.99 3.14
C ILE A 127 7.66 -24.03 4.21
N ASP A 128 7.95 -25.26 3.77
CA ASP A 128 8.28 -26.37 4.66
C ASP A 128 9.54 -26.07 5.48
N LYS A 129 9.46 -26.26 6.79
CA LYS A 129 10.59 -26.07 7.74
C LYS A 129 11.76 -27.00 7.43
N GLY A 130 11.52 -28.15 6.84
CA GLY A 130 12.56 -29.07 6.39
C GLY A 130 13.54 -28.47 5.39
N GLN A 131 13.15 -27.37 4.70
CA GLN A 131 14.06 -26.63 3.80
C GLN A 131 15.22 -25.95 4.58
N ASP A 132 14.93 -25.41 5.76
CA ASP A 132 15.95 -24.83 6.63
C ASP A 132 16.90 -25.94 7.16
N GLU A 133 16.33 -27.06 7.63
CA GLU A 133 17.07 -28.20 8.16
C GLU A 133 17.96 -28.85 7.11
N ALA A 134 17.45 -29.07 5.89
CA ALA A 134 18.22 -29.58 4.76
C ALA A 134 19.37 -28.64 4.37
N GLY A 135 19.12 -27.32 4.40
CA GLY A 135 20.18 -26.34 4.15
C GLY A 135 21.31 -26.38 5.17
N TYR A 136 20.98 -26.52 6.45
CA TYR A 136 21.99 -26.69 7.51
C TYR A 136 22.75 -28.01 7.39
N ALA A 137 22.07 -29.10 7.02
CA ALA A 137 22.69 -30.41 6.85
C ALA A 137 23.81 -30.44 5.77
N VAL A 138 23.69 -29.58 4.75
CA VAL A 138 24.73 -29.42 3.71
C VAL A 138 25.71 -28.27 4.01
N GLY A 139 25.70 -27.73 5.22
CA GLY A 139 26.68 -26.74 5.69
C GLY A 139 26.42 -25.30 5.24
N LEU A 140 25.19 -24.98 4.77
CA LEU A 140 24.83 -23.60 4.40
C LEU A 140 24.61 -22.74 5.66
N THR A 141 25.06 -21.50 5.59
CA THR A 141 24.71 -20.51 6.62
C THR A 141 23.27 -20.05 6.48
N LYS A 142 22.67 -19.52 7.56
CA LYS A 142 21.30 -19.02 7.56
C LYS A 142 21.02 -18.03 6.42
N ILE A 143 21.94 -17.12 6.15
CA ILE A 143 21.81 -16.15 5.05
C ILE A 143 21.79 -16.83 3.68
N GLN A 144 22.65 -17.86 3.51
CA GLN A 144 22.69 -18.65 2.27
C GLN A 144 21.39 -19.43 2.07
N ILE A 145 20.84 -20.03 3.11
CA ILE A 145 19.55 -20.73 3.10
C ILE A 145 18.44 -19.76 2.68
N ILE A 146 18.33 -18.61 3.36
CA ILE A 146 17.30 -17.59 3.04
C ILE A 146 17.43 -17.17 1.58
N ARG A 147 18.63 -16.81 1.11
CA ARG A 147 18.84 -16.26 -0.23
C ARG A 147 18.69 -17.30 -1.35
N ARG A 148 19.17 -18.52 -1.13
CA ARG A 148 19.29 -19.54 -2.20
C ARG A 148 18.12 -20.54 -2.22
N ILE A 149 17.46 -20.73 -1.05
CA ILE A 149 16.42 -21.75 -0.92
C ILE A 149 15.07 -21.08 -0.64
N ILE A 150 14.98 -20.24 0.40
CA ILE A 150 13.70 -19.70 0.87
C ILE A 150 13.15 -18.61 -0.06
N ILE A 151 13.95 -17.59 -0.41
CA ILE A 151 13.48 -16.48 -1.27
C ILE A 151 12.98 -16.95 -2.64
N PRO A 152 13.67 -17.84 -3.39
CA PRO A 152 13.16 -18.33 -4.66
C PRO A 152 11.84 -19.09 -4.56
N GLN A 153 11.59 -19.79 -3.45
CA GLN A 153 10.33 -20.47 -3.17
C GLN A 153 9.24 -19.50 -2.67
N LEU A 154 9.64 -18.48 -1.90
CA LEU A 154 8.75 -17.46 -1.36
C LEU A 154 8.09 -16.63 -2.45
N ILE A 155 8.87 -16.16 -3.44
CA ILE A 155 8.41 -15.21 -4.46
C ILE A 155 7.10 -15.68 -5.14
N PRO A 156 7.00 -16.90 -5.72
CA PRO A 156 5.79 -17.33 -6.40
C PRO A 156 4.59 -17.53 -5.45
N VAL A 157 4.84 -17.78 -4.17
CA VAL A 157 3.79 -17.93 -3.16
C VAL A 157 3.29 -16.57 -2.66
N ALA A 158 4.20 -15.61 -2.47
CA ALA A 158 3.85 -14.28 -1.96
C ALA A 158 3.13 -13.40 -2.99
N ILE A 159 3.46 -13.53 -4.29
CA ILE A 159 2.93 -12.66 -5.35
C ILE A 159 1.41 -12.50 -5.33
N PRO A 160 0.57 -13.54 -5.21
CA PRO A 160 -0.89 -13.36 -5.18
C PRO A 160 -1.36 -12.49 -4.01
N ALA A 161 -0.80 -12.71 -2.82
CA ALA A 161 -1.14 -11.93 -1.62
C ALA A 161 -0.66 -10.47 -1.74
N LEU A 162 0.54 -10.25 -2.29
CA LEU A 162 1.08 -8.92 -2.53
C LEU A 162 0.23 -8.14 -3.55
N ILE A 163 -0.21 -8.78 -4.64
CA ILE A 163 -1.11 -8.16 -5.62
C ILE A 163 -2.42 -7.71 -4.97
N ASN A 164 -3.04 -8.57 -4.15
CA ASN A 164 -4.26 -8.22 -3.44
C ASN A 164 -4.05 -7.00 -2.53
N ASN A 165 -2.89 -6.90 -1.86
CA ASN A 165 -2.55 -5.74 -1.05
C ASN A 165 -2.34 -4.47 -1.89
N VAL A 166 -1.77 -4.57 -3.10
CA VAL A 166 -1.67 -3.43 -4.03
C VAL A 166 -3.06 -2.91 -4.40
N VAL A 167 -3.98 -3.80 -4.76
CA VAL A 167 -5.38 -3.44 -5.06
C VAL A 167 -6.07 -2.83 -3.83
N GLY A 168 -5.82 -3.37 -2.64
CA GLY A 168 -6.29 -2.80 -1.37
C GLY A 168 -5.76 -1.38 -1.14
N LEU A 169 -4.47 -1.14 -1.40
CA LEU A 169 -3.83 0.16 -1.26
C LEU A 169 -4.38 1.20 -2.27
N ILE A 170 -4.65 0.77 -3.51
CA ILE A 170 -5.31 1.62 -4.51
C ILE A 170 -6.68 2.09 -3.99
N LYS A 171 -7.49 1.19 -3.46
CA LYS A 171 -8.79 1.55 -2.88
C LYS A 171 -8.65 2.44 -1.64
N ALA A 172 -7.67 2.15 -0.77
CA ALA A 172 -7.40 2.94 0.42
C ALA A 172 -6.93 4.38 0.08
N SER A 173 -6.30 4.60 -1.08
CA SER A 173 -5.87 5.94 -1.48
C SER A 173 -7.02 6.93 -1.65
N SER A 174 -8.25 6.47 -1.90
CA SER A 174 -9.44 7.34 -1.97
C SER A 174 -9.80 7.99 -0.63
N VAL A 175 -9.39 7.38 0.49
CA VAL A 175 -9.72 7.88 1.83
C VAL A 175 -9.03 9.21 2.15
N VAL A 176 -7.91 9.51 1.48
CA VAL A 176 -7.15 10.74 1.73
C VAL A 176 -7.91 12.01 1.33
N MET A 177 -8.97 11.89 0.54
CA MET A 177 -9.91 12.98 0.27
C MET A 177 -10.46 13.58 1.57
N ALA A 178 -10.62 12.77 2.62
CA ALA A 178 -11.15 13.20 3.91
C ALA A 178 -10.28 14.27 4.62
N ILE A 179 -9.02 14.41 4.25
CA ILE A 179 -8.10 15.44 4.76
C ILE A 179 -7.75 16.49 3.70
N GLY A 180 -8.58 16.61 2.65
CA GLY A 180 -8.45 17.64 1.62
C GLY A 180 -7.44 17.35 0.52
N ILE A 181 -6.89 16.14 0.43
CA ILE A 181 -5.98 15.76 -0.67
C ILE A 181 -6.81 15.50 -1.93
N ILE A 182 -6.42 16.16 -3.02
CA ILE A 182 -7.10 15.98 -4.31
C ILE A 182 -6.43 14.81 -5.06
N GLU A 183 -7.17 13.72 -5.12
CA GLU A 183 -6.88 12.50 -5.86
C GLU A 183 -8.06 12.19 -6.81
N ILE A 184 -8.21 10.99 -7.34
CA ILE A 184 -9.23 10.65 -8.34
C ILE A 184 -10.65 10.99 -7.85
N VAL A 185 -11.04 10.61 -6.63
CA VAL A 185 -12.42 10.84 -6.13
C VAL A 185 -12.66 12.32 -5.92
N ALA A 186 -11.76 13.00 -5.20
CA ALA A 186 -11.86 14.43 -4.97
C ALA A 186 -11.84 15.18 -6.32
N GLY A 187 -10.97 14.81 -7.24
CA GLY A 187 -10.90 15.39 -8.58
C GLY A 187 -12.20 15.23 -9.37
N ALA A 188 -12.77 14.02 -9.40
CA ALA A 188 -14.01 13.74 -10.11
C ALA A 188 -15.24 14.47 -9.51
N THR A 189 -15.20 14.79 -8.22
CA THR A 189 -16.30 15.49 -7.54
C THR A 189 -16.19 17.02 -7.60
N ILE A 190 -15.07 17.60 -8.04
CA ILE A 190 -14.92 19.06 -8.20
C ILE A 190 -16.00 19.65 -9.12
N PRO A 191 -16.26 19.16 -10.36
CA PRO A 191 -17.34 19.67 -11.18
C PRO A 191 -18.71 19.47 -10.55
N SER A 192 -18.90 18.33 -9.88
CA SER A 192 -20.17 17.95 -9.24
C SER A 192 -20.58 18.93 -8.14
N SER A 193 -19.63 19.57 -7.46
CA SER A 193 -19.94 20.57 -6.43
C SER A 193 -20.59 21.84 -6.98
N ARG A 194 -20.44 22.12 -8.30
CA ARG A 194 -21.04 23.28 -8.97
C ARG A 194 -22.44 22.98 -9.53
N THR A 195 -22.67 21.73 -9.90
CA THR A 195 -23.88 21.29 -10.62
C THR A 195 -24.78 20.40 -9.76
N TYR A 196 -24.37 20.07 -8.53
CA TYR A 196 -25.01 19.10 -7.63
C TYR A 196 -25.15 17.68 -8.24
N SER A 197 -24.33 17.36 -9.25
CA SER A 197 -24.30 16.07 -9.95
C SER A 197 -23.32 15.07 -9.30
N PHE A 198 -23.39 14.91 -7.97
CA PHE A 198 -22.48 14.04 -7.22
C PHE A 198 -22.57 12.57 -7.62
N TYR A 199 -23.75 12.12 -8.06
CA TYR A 199 -23.92 10.75 -8.53
C TYR A 199 -23.03 10.46 -9.75
N GLU A 200 -23.04 11.35 -10.74
CA GLU A 200 -22.20 11.26 -11.94
C GLU A 200 -20.70 11.35 -11.57
N GLY A 201 -20.36 12.21 -10.61
CA GLY A 201 -18.99 12.35 -10.10
C GLY A 201 -18.45 11.07 -9.46
N TYR A 202 -19.24 10.45 -8.59
CA TYR A 202 -18.83 9.19 -7.95
C TYR A 202 -18.81 8.03 -8.95
N VAL A 203 -19.72 7.96 -9.90
CA VAL A 203 -19.70 6.95 -10.97
C VAL A 203 -18.45 7.14 -11.85
N ALA A 204 -18.08 8.37 -12.18
CA ALA A 204 -16.86 8.67 -12.93
C ALA A 204 -15.59 8.20 -12.15
N ALA A 205 -15.51 8.54 -10.86
CA ALA A 205 -14.41 8.07 -9.99
C ALA A 205 -14.34 6.54 -9.95
N ALA A 206 -15.47 5.86 -9.78
CA ALA A 206 -15.54 4.40 -9.73
C ALA A 206 -15.03 3.76 -11.03
N VAL A 207 -15.39 4.32 -12.20
CA VAL A 207 -14.90 3.84 -13.50
C VAL A 207 -13.41 4.03 -13.63
N ILE A 208 -12.86 5.18 -13.22
CA ILE A 208 -11.40 5.44 -13.27
C ILE A 208 -10.66 4.46 -12.36
N TYR A 209 -11.12 4.25 -11.12
CA TYR A 209 -10.51 3.29 -10.20
C TYR A 209 -10.58 1.86 -10.73
N TRP A 210 -11.68 1.49 -11.35
CA TRP A 210 -11.85 0.18 -11.98
C TRP A 210 -10.87 -0.02 -13.13
N MET A 211 -10.73 0.95 -14.02
CA MET A 211 -9.74 0.93 -15.11
C MET A 211 -8.31 0.84 -14.57
N PHE A 212 -7.99 1.62 -13.53
CA PHE A 212 -6.67 1.61 -12.89
C PHE A 212 -6.39 0.25 -12.25
N THR A 213 -7.34 -0.34 -11.53
CA THR A 213 -7.22 -1.67 -10.93
C THR A 213 -7.01 -2.74 -11.99
N ILE A 214 -7.78 -2.73 -13.09
CA ILE A 214 -7.62 -3.67 -14.21
C ILE A 214 -6.22 -3.56 -14.82
N ALA A 215 -5.72 -2.35 -15.04
CA ALA A 215 -4.37 -2.16 -15.57
C ALA A 215 -3.31 -2.81 -14.66
N ILE A 216 -3.43 -2.62 -13.34
CA ILE A 216 -2.53 -3.26 -12.36
C ILE A 216 -2.69 -4.78 -12.36
N GLU A 217 -3.91 -5.31 -12.43
CA GLU A 217 -4.15 -6.77 -12.48
C GLU A 217 -3.59 -7.42 -13.74
N ILE A 218 -3.65 -6.74 -14.90
CA ILE A 218 -3.03 -7.22 -16.14
C ILE A 218 -1.51 -7.35 -15.96
N VAL A 219 -0.85 -6.29 -15.45
CA VAL A 219 0.60 -6.31 -15.18
C VAL A 219 0.94 -7.42 -14.17
N ALA A 220 0.17 -7.53 -13.11
CA ALA A 220 0.29 -8.56 -12.09
C ALA A 220 0.09 -9.98 -12.64
N GLY A 221 -0.84 -10.16 -13.57
CA GLY A 221 -1.09 -11.43 -14.26
C GLY A 221 0.11 -11.88 -15.10
N VAL A 222 0.75 -10.94 -15.78
CA VAL A 222 2.01 -11.20 -16.53
C VAL A 222 3.11 -11.64 -15.55
N LEU A 223 3.31 -10.90 -14.46
CA LEU A 223 4.30 -11.22 -13.43
C LEU A 223 4.08 -12.62 -12.83
N ARG A 224 2.82 -12.96 -12.52
CA ARG A 224 2.43 -14.28 -12.00
C ARG A 224 2.79 -15.41 -12.99
N ARG A 225 2.54 -15.22 -14.29
CA ARG A 225 2.89 -16.23 -15.32
C ARG A 225 4.40 -16.49 -15.39
N TYR A 226 5.20 -15.45 -15.27
CA TYR A 226 6.68 -15.59 -15.27
C TYR A 226 7.17 -16.35 -14.03
N THR A 227 6.65 -16.05 -12.86
CA THR A 227 7.06 -16.69 -11.60
C THR A 227 6.56 -18.13 -11.47
N CYS A 228 5.35 -18.46 -11.97
CA CYS A 228 4.86 -19.83 -11.99
C CYS A 228 5.66 -20.74 -12.94
N LYS A 229 6.18 -20.22 -14.08
CA LYS A 229 7.11 -20.98 -14.94
C LYS A 229 8.40 -21.34 -14.20
N PHE A 230 8.88 -20.46 -13.31
CA PHE A 230 10.08 -20.72 -12.50
C PHE A 230 9.84 -21.85 -11.48
N ARG A 231 8.65 -21.89 -10.86
CA ARG A 231 8.27 -22.96 -9.93
C ARG A 231 8.25 -24.34 -10.59
N ARG A 232 7.70 -24.44 -11.81
CA ARG A 232 7.63 -25.68 -12.56
C ARG A 232 9.01 -26.27 -12.90
N LYS A 233 9.99 -25.40 -13.22
CA LYS A 233 11.38 -25.79 -13.48
C LYS A 233 12.18 -26.26 -12.26
N ILE A 234 11.73 -25.99 -11.06
CA ILE A 234 12.41 -26.40 -9.81
C ILE A 234 11.89 -27.78 -9.32
N TYR A 235 10.69 -28.18 -9.76
CA TYR A 235 10.04 -29.42 -9.32
C TYR A 235 9.98 -30.49 -10.43
N ASP A 236 10.32 -30.16 -11.68
CA ASP A 236 10.63 -31.10 -12.78
C ASP A 236 12.15 -31.33 -12.83
#